data_1fac212b8e2372823d57f146c4096fc6
#
_entry.id   1fac212b8e2372823d57f146c4096fc6
#
_cell.length_a   1.000
_cell.length_b   1.000
_cell.length_c   1.000
_cell.angle_alpha   90.00
_cell.angle_beta   90.00
_cell.angle_gamma   90.00
#
_symmetry.space_group_name_H-M   'P 1'
#
loop_
_entity.id
_entity.type
_entity.pdbx_description
1 polymer ?
#
loop_
_entity_poly.entity_id
_entity_poly.type
_entity_poly.pdbx_seq_one_letter_code
_entity_poly.pdbx_strand_id
1 'polypeptide(L)'
;VDKVNEFEHGIDTVNKSRSDSLYFGSISNEQFRYASSDELLNTDNGKKVFRGMIEAFFNSQQKRLKVLSSYAKGDNYSILSGNRRLDNEKADYRVRHKWGGYISSFATNYVIGNPVSIGILEGAEKKQLETIQEIEWNNDINALNGDLALDASIYGRAFEYHFRDKDGADRVVLINPLEMFVVRDLTVEQNIILAVHLPVFADKVNMTVYTKDQTITYKPYTTNAVRLTVDTTTKHEYRDVPVVEWWNNRYRMGDFESEISLIDAYDAGQSDTANYMSDLNDAMLLIKGDLEALGLSASDIAKMKDANTLLLQTGISANGQQTSADAGYIYKQYDVNGTEAYKNRLANDIHRFSRIPNLEDDRFNATSSGIALLYKMIGLEQVRKNKETYFTKALRRRYELISNIHKAINKPTIEASKLTFTFHPNIPQDVWNEIKAYIEAGGVVSQETLMNNASFTDYKTEQGRILKETGASDNEIMQLVGGMNEQES
;
A
#
# COMPACT_ATOMS: atom_id res chain seq x y z
N VAL A 1 27.89 3.61 -24.15
CA VAL A 1 28.87 3.50 -23.04
C VAL A 1 28.79 4.75 -22.18
N ASP A 2 28.60 5.94 -22.76
CA ASP A 2 28.62 7.22 -22.02
C ASP A 2 27.35 7.50 -21.19
N LYS A 3 26.22 6.89 -21.50
CA LYS A 3 24.98 7.09 -20.71
C LYS A 3 24.93 6.32 -19.40
N VAL A 4 25.74 5.28 -19.22
CA VAL A 4 25.82 4.54 -17.93
C VAL A 4 26.67 5.32 -16.92
N ASN A 5 27.64 6.11 -17.39
CA ASN A 5 28.50 6.92 -16.53
C ASN A 5 27.83 8.23 -16.06
N GLU A 6 26.88 8.77 -16.84
CA GLU A 6 26.05 9.92 -16.39
C GLU A 6 25.13 9.57 -15.22
N PHE A 7 24.75 8.29 -15.09
CA PHE A 7 23.95 7.79 -13.97
C PHE A 7 24.72 7.79 -12.64
N GLU A 8 26.02 7.50 -12.64
CA GLU A 8 26.83 7.50 -11.42
C GLU A 8 27.12 8.91 -10.91
N HIS A 9 27.33 9.88 -11.80
CA HIS A 9 27.66 11.28 -11.41
C HIS A 9 26.44 12.06 -10.88
N GLY A 10 25.22 11.75 -11.29
CA GLY A 10 24.01 12.41 -10.81
C GLY A 10 23.63 12.02 -9.37
N ILE A 11 24.03 10.83 -8.93
CA ILE A 11 23.71 10.32 -7.58
C ILE A 11 24.64 10.92 -6.52
N ASP A 12 25.91 11.15 -6.83
CA ASP A 12 26.91 11.64 -5.87
C ASP A 12 26.77 13.10 -5.49
N THR A 13 26.17 13.93 -6.34
CA THR A 13 26.05 15.38 -6.06
C THR A 13 24.80 15.73 -5.25
N VAL A 14 23.76 14.90 -5.27
CA VAL A 14 22.52 15.12 -4.51
C VAL A 14 22.62 14.57 -3.08
N ASN A 15 23.50 13.59 -2.84
CA ASN A 15 23.61 12.89 -1.55
C ASN A 15 24.45 13.59 -0.50
N LYS A 16 25.10 14.72 -0.78
CA LYS A 16 26.02 15.39 0.16
C LYS A 16 25.41 16.42 1.10
N SER A 17 24.14 16.77 1.03
CA SER A 17 23.58 17.85 1.84
C SER A 17 22.35 17.54 2.68
N ARG A 18 21.82 16.34 2.66
CA ARG A 18 20.82 15.85 3.63
C ARG A 18 21.03 14.37 3.85
N SER A 19 21.57 14.02 5.01
CA SER A 19 21.49 12.67 5.53
C SER A 19 20.07 12.16 5.36
N ASP A 20 19.91 11.04 4.66
CA ASP A 20 18.78 10.13 4.73
C ASP A 20 17.39 10.66 4.36
N SER A 21 17.25 11.80 3.74
CA SER A 21 15.97 12.10 3.10
C SER A 21 15.77 11.09 1.97
N LEU A 22 14.82 10.21 2.19
CA LEU A 22 14.33 9.21 1.27
C LEU A 22 13.75 9.90 0.03
N TYR A 23 14.64 10.46 -0.77
CA TYR A 23 14.27 11.10 -2.02
C TYR A 23 14.01 10.00 -3.04
N PHE A 24 12.74 9.69 -3.26
CA PHE A 24 12.31 8.83 -4.33
C PHE A 24 12.40 9.56 -5.65
N GLY A 25 13.61 9.67 -6.18
CA GLY A 25 13.82 10.22 -7.52
C GLY A 25 13.25 9.29 -8.60
N SER A 26 13.07 9.82 -9.81
CA SER A 26 12.61 9.07 -10.99
C SER A 26 13.40 7.79 -11.25
N ILE A 27 14.68 7.77 -10.91
CA ILE A 27 15.59 6.61 -11.09
C ILE A 27 15.17 5.41 -10.26
N SER A 28 14.72 5.60 -9.02
CA SER A 28 14.33 4.50 -8.13
C SER A 28 13.03 3.81 -8.55
N ASN A 29 12.30 4.37 -9.50
CA ASN A 29 11.07 3.83 -10.08
C ASN A 29 11.14 3.67 -11.60
N GLU A 30 12.33 3.76 -12.20
CA GLU A 30 12.52 3.64 -13.63
C GLU A 30 12.16 2.25 -14.14
N GLN A 31 11.65 2.19 -15.38
CA GLN A 31 11.33 0.95 -16.05
C GLN A 31 12.52 0.46 -16.84
N PHE A 32 12.96 -0.76 -16.60
CA PHE A 32 13.98 -1.39 -17.42
C PHE A 32 13.44 -1.71 -18.81
N ARG A 33 14.18 -1.36 -19.85
CA ARG A 33 13.83 -1.60 -21.25
C ARG A 33 15.01 -2.15 -22.04
N TYR A 34 14.72 -3.05 -22.98
CA TYR A 34 15.72 -3.58 -23.91
C TYR A 34 15.06 -4.04 -25.19
N ALA A 35 15.84 -4.22 -26.26
CA ALA A 35 15.32 -4.57 -27.58
C ALA A 35 14.66 -5.95 -27.63
N SER A 36 15.34 -6.97 -27.09
CA SER A 36 14.80 -8.33 -27.01
C SER A 36 15.40 -9.11 -25.84
N SER A 37 14.66 -10.11 -25.33
CA SER A 37 15.15 -11.02 -24.28
C SER A 37 16.35 -11.84 -24.75
N ASP A 38 16.35 -12.31 -26.00
CA ASP A 38 17.43 -13.15 -26.55
C ASP A 38 18.75 -12.37 -26.64
N GLU A 39 18.71 -11.14 -27.10
CA GLU A 39 19.89 -10.29 -27.16
C GLU A 39 20.40 -9.96 -25.76
N LEU A 40 19.51 -9.67 -24.82
CA LEU A 40 19.84 -9.33 -23.43
C LEU A 40 20.53 -10.52 -22.71
N LEU A 41 20.05 -11.75 -22.92
CA LEU A 41 20.52 -12.93 -22.19
C LEU A 41 21.69 -13.65 -22.86
N ASN A 42 21.83 -13.55 -24.17
CA ASN A 42 22.76 -14.39 -24.92
C ASN A 42 24.01 -13.63 -25.42
N THR A 43 23.94 -12.33 -25.66
CA THR A 43 25.11 -11.55 -26.08
C THR A 43 25.96 -11.06 -24.91
N ASP A 44 27.27 -10.88 -25.12
CA ASP A 44 28.15 -10.37 -24.05
C ASP A 44 27.78 -8.96 -23.60
N ASN A 45 27.39 -8.09 -24.53
CA ASN A 45 26.91 -6.74 -24.22
C ASN A 45 25.57 -6.81 -23.47
N GLY A 46 24.63 -7.64 -23.92
CA GLY A 46 23.35 -7.86 -23.26
C GLY A 46 23.53 -8.35 -21.82
N LYS A 47 24.40 -9.34 -21.57
CA LYS A 47 24.73 -9.84 -20.23
C LYS A 47 25.32 -8.76 -19.33
N LYS A 48 26.12 -7.84 -19.88
CA LYS A 48 26.67 -6.71 -19.12
C LYS A 48 25.54 -5.75 -18.71
N VAL A 49 24.66 -5.41 -19.65
CA VAL A 49 23.47 -4.56 -19.37
C VAL A 49 22.53 -5.24 -18.37
N PHE A 50 22.25 -6.52 -18.54
CA PHE A 50 21.40 -7.29 -17.64
C PHE A 50 21.94 -7.32 -16.20
N ARG A 51 23.26 -7.49 -16.04
CA ARG A 51 23.91 -7.37 -14.72
C ARG A 51 23.70 -5.97 -14.13
N GLY A 52 23.88 -4.92 -14.93
CA GLY A 52 23.61 -3.54 -14.48
C GLY A 52 22.16 -3.32 -14.06
N MET A 53 21.18 -3.94 -14.72
CA MET A 53 19.77 -3.87 -14.32
C MET A 53 19.54 -4.54 -12.95
N ILE A 54 20.15 -5.71 -12.71
CA ILE A 54 20.06 -6.41 -11.42
C ILE A 54 20.69 -5.57 -10.30
N GLU A 55 21.87 -5.01 -10.54
CA GLU A 55 22.55 -4.12 -9.59
C GLU A 55 21.72 -2.84 -9.31
N ALA A 56 21.15 -2.23 -10.33
CA ALA A 56 20.27 -1.06 -10.20
C ALA A 56 18.98 -1.41 -9.41
N PHE A 57 18.43 -2.59 -9.61
CA PHE A 57 17.29 -3.05 -8.81
C PHE A 57 17.65 -3.12 -7.32
N PHE A 58 18.73 -3.80 -6.95
CA PHE A 58 19.14 -3.93 -5.54
C PHE A 58 19.54 -2.58 -4.91
N ASN A 59 20.30 -1.77 -5.65
CA ASN A 59 20.89 -0.55 -5.11
C ASN A 59 19.92 0.64 -5.07
N SER A 60 18.90 0.65 -5.92
CA SER A 60 17.96 1.76 -6.05
C SER A 60 16.52 1.35 -5.82
N GLN A 61 15.95 0.49 -6.68
CA GLN A 61 14.52 0.17 -6.61
C GLN A 61 14.13 -0.57 -5.32
N GLN A 62 14.88 -1.59 -4.94
CA GLN A 62 14.60 -2.36 -3.73
C GLN A 62 14.72 -1.50 -2.46
N LYS A 63 15.65 -0.53 -2.42
CA LYS A 63 15.76 0.42 -1.30
C LYS A 63 14.49 1.24 -1.14
N ARG A 64 13.98 1.82 -2.24
CA ARG A 64 12.69 2.53 -2.24
C ARG A 64 11.57 1.62 -1.74
N LEU A 65 11.45 0.41 -2.28
CA LEU A 65 10.39 -0.54 -1.89
C LEU A 65 10.49 -0.95 -0.41
N LYS A 66 11.71 -1.13 0.13
CA LYS A 66 11.92 -1.41 1.57
C LYS A 66 11.42 -0.27 2.45
N VAL A 67 11.64 0.96 2.03
CA VAL A 67 11.13 2.12 2.76
C VAL A 67 9.61 2.16 2.71
N LEU A 68 9.00 2.01 1.53
CA LEU A 68 7.54 1.94 1.43
C LEU A 68 6.96 0.83 2.32
N SER A 69 7.60 -0.35 2.33
CA SER A 69 7.23 -1.43 3.23
C SER A 69 7.29 -1.03 4.71
N SER A 70 8.34 -0.30 5.12
CA SER A 70 8.50 0.13 6.51
C SER A 70 7.39 1.10 6.93
N TYR A 71 7.08 2.11 6.11
CA TYR A 71 5.98 3.05 6.38
C TYR A 71 4.61 2.38 6.39
N ALA A 72 4.38 1.40 5.51
CA ALA A 72 3.14 0.62 5.53
C ALA A 72 2.98 -0.20 6.81
N LYS A 73 4.09 -0.67 7.40
CA LYS A 73 4.10 -1.40 8.68
C LYS A 73 4.06 -0.47 9.91
N GLY A 74 4.32 0.83 9.72
CA GLY A 74 4.45 1.81 10.80
C GLY A 74 5.85 1.90 11.38
N ASP A 75 6.85 1.35 10.69
CA ASP A 75 8.27 1.47 11.04
C ASP A 75 8.89 2.65 10.30
N ASN A 76 8.39 3.86 10.58
CA ASN A 76 8.76 5.08 9.88
C ASN A 76 10.25 5.40 10.10
N TYR A 77 11.03 5.22 9.04
CA TYR A 77 12.49 5.28 9.08
C TYR A 77 13.01 6.63 9.58
N SER A 78 12.43 7.73 9.11
CA SER A 78 12.88 9.09 9.43
C SER A 78 12.86 9.38 10.94
N ILE A 79 11.77 9.00 11.62
CA ILE A 79 11.65 9.23 13.07
C ILE A 79 12.47 8.23 13.89
N LEU A 80 12.70 7.02 13.36
CA LEU A 80 13.43 5.97 14.07
C LEU A 80 14.95 6.09 13.92
N SER A 81 15.43 6.74 12.86
CA SER A 81 16.85 6.91 12.56
C SER A 81 17.43 8.22 13.13
N GLY A 82 18.75 8.26 13.29
CA GLY A 82 19.50 9.46 13.69
C GLY A 82 19.34 9.87 15.17
N ASN A 83 20.04 10.93 15.54
CA ASN A 83 19.96 11.55 16.86
C ASN A 83 19.10 12.81 16.76
N ARG A 84 17.92 12.80 17.39
CA ARG A 84 17.02 13.95 17.43
C ARG A 84 17.36 14.94 18.57
N ARG A 85 18.01 14.45 19.60
CA ARG A 85 18.43 15.25 20.74
C ARG A 85 19.94 15.32 20.86
N LEU A 86 20.43 16.50 21.22
CA LEU A 86 21.86 16.73 21.51
C LEU A 86 22.25 16.14 22.86
N ASP A 87 21.31 16.08 23.80
CA ASP A 87 21.51 15.58 25.16
C ASP A 87 21.01 14.13 25.24
N ASN A 88 21.95 13.20 25.41
CA ASN A 88 21.66 11.78 25.48
C ASN A 88 21.07 11.32 26.83
N GLU A 89 21.10 12.18 27.85
CA GLU A 89 20.54 11.87 29.18
C GLU A 89 19.03 12.15 29.23
N LYS A 90 18.50 12.91 28.29
CA LYS A 90 17.07 13.21 28.20
C LYS A 90 16.32 12.17 27.42
N ALA A 91 15.07 11.94 27.82
CA ALA A 91 14.16 11.04 27.10
C ALA A 91 14.01 11.45 25.63
N ASP A 92 14.18 10.49 24.71
CA ASP A 92 13.99 10.67 23.27
C ASP A 92 12.81 9.80 22.81
N TYR A 93 11.61 10.31 23.08
CA TYR A 93 10.38 9.66 22.60
C TYR A 93 10.30 9.80 21.10
N ARG A 94 10.04 8.66 20.42
CA ARG A 94 9.89 8.56 18.97
C ARG A 94 8.52 8.01 18.66
N VAL A 95 7.55 8.91 18.59
CA VAL A 95 6.15 8.58 18.30
C VAL A 95 6.00 8.41 16.80
N ARG A 96 5.47 7.28 16.38
CA ARG A 96 5.26 6.93 14.98
C ARG A 96 3.81 6.56 14.73
N HIS A 97 3.30 6.90 13.56
CA HIS A 97 1.95 6.60 13.16
C HIS A 97 1.92 5.77 11.88
N LYS A 98 1.08 4.77 11.85
CA LYS A 98 0.95 3.84 10.71
C LYS A 98 0.09 4.45 9.59
N TRP A 99 0.38 5.70 9.19
CA TRP A 99 -0.35 6.38 8.13
C TRP A 99 -0.30 5.64 6.79
N GLY A 100 0.90 5.17 6.37
CA GLY A 100 1.06 4.43 5.13
C GLY A 100 0.19 3.18 5.09
N GLY A 101 0.15 2.40 6.17
CA GLY A 101 -0.70 1.23 6.29
C GLY A 101 -2.20 1.56 6.31
N TYR A 102 -2.59 2.64 7.00
CA TYR A 102 -3.97 3.12 7.03
C TYR A 102 -4.46 3.51 5.62
N ILE A 103 -3.70 4.35 4.91
CA ILE A 103 -4.03 4.81 3.56
C ILE A 103 -4.16 3.63 2.61
N SER A 104 -3.15 2.72 2.60
CA SER A 104 -3.13 1.57 1.69
C SER A 104 -4.27 0.60 1.97
N SER A 105 -4.52 0.26 3.23
CA SER A 105 -5.62 -0.64 3.60
C SER A 105 -6.98 -0.04 3.25
N PHE A 106 -7.17 1.26 3.52
CA PHE A 106 -8.43 1.93 3.23
C PHE A 106 -8.72 1.97 1.72
N ALA A 107 -7.74 2.39 0.92
CA ALA A 107 -7.87 2.44 -0.53
C ALA A 107 -8.11 1.05 -1.14
N THR A 108 -7.39 0.02 -0.66
CA THR A 108 -7.54 -1.35 -1.14
C THR A 108 -8.91 -1.94 -0.82
N ASN A 109 -9.33 -1.83 0.45
CA ASN A 109 -10.62 -2.36 0.89
C ASN A 109 -11.80 -1.64 0.21
N TYR A 110 -11.64 -0.37 -0.12
CA TYR A 110 -12.65 0.36 -0.86
C TYR A 110 -12.82 -0.14 -2.30
N VAL A 111 -11.72 -0.52 -2.97
CA VAL A 111 -11.71 -0.93 -4.38
C VAL A 111 -12.03 -2.42 -4.56
N ILE A 112 -11.46 -3.30 -3.73
CA ILE A 112 -11.47 -4.77 -3.85
C ILE A 112 -11.99 -5.44 -2.57
N GLY A 113 -12.57 -4.71 -1.64
CA GLY A 113 -13.15 -5.29 -0.43
C GLY A 113 -14.30 -6.26 -0.73
N ASN A 114 -14.99 -6.08 -1.84
CA ASN A 114 -15.95 -7.03 -2.39
C ASN A 114 -15.35 -7.78 -3.59
N PRO A 115 -15.73 -9.05 -3.84
CA PRO A 115 -15.28 -9.82 -5.00
C PRO A 115 -15.55 -9.09 -6.32
N VAL A 116 -14.61 -9.17 -7.25
CA VAL A 116 -14.77 -8.64 -8.60
C VAL A 116 -15.66 -9.58 -9.39
N SER A 117 -16.78 -9.09 -9.91
CA SER A 117 -17.66 -9.89 -10.76
C SER A 117 -17.13 -9.96 -12.19
N ILE A 118 -17.09 -11.17 -12.74
CA ILE A 118 -16.67 -11.41 -14.13
C ILE A 118 -17.90 -11.74 -14.96
N GLY A 119 -18.14 -10.92 -15.97
CA GLY A 119 -19.17 -11.12 -16.98
C GLY A 119 -18.56 -11.45 -18.33
N ILE A 120 -19.40 -11.96 -19.23
CA ILE A 120 -19.03 -12.24 -20.63
C ILE A 120 -19.94 -11.43 -21.55
N LEU A 121 -19.36 -10.74 -22.53
CA LEU A 121 -20.11 -10.07 -23.58
C LEU A 121 -20.85 -11.10 -24.45
N GLU A 122 -21.96 -10.69 -25.05
CA GLU A 122 -22.79 -11.56 -25.93
C GLU A 122 -21.96 -12.31 -26.97
N GLY A 123 -22.35 -13.57 -27.24
CA GLY A 123 -21.70 -14.44 -28.22
C GLY A 123 -20.48 -15.23 -27.71
N ALA A 124 -20.16 -15.19 -26.41
CA ALA A 124 -19.20 -16.10 -25.79
C ALA A 124 -19.90 -17.31 -25.15
N GLU A 125 -19.22 -18.46 -25.14
CA GLU A 125 -19.81 -19.70 -24.60
C GLU A 125 -19.93 -19.66 -23.07
N LYS A 126 -21.08 -20.03 -22.50
CA LYS A 126 -21.33 -20.13 -21.06
C LYS A 126 -20.29 -21.02 -20.35
N LYS A 127 -19.75 -22.03 -21.04
CA LYS A 127 -18.72 -22.93 -20.56
C LYS A 127 -17.43 -22.22 -20.14
N GLN A 128 -17.16 -21.02 -20.69
CA GLN A 128 -15.99 -20.22 -20.29
C GLN A 128 -16.13 -19.70 -18.85
N LEU A 129 -17.35 -19.33 -18.41
CA LEU A 129 -17.58 -18.90 -17.02
C LEU A 129 -17.34 -20.03 -16.03
N GLU A 130 -17.77 -21.25 -16.35
CA GLU A 130 -17.53 -22.43 -15.49
C GLU A 130 -16.03 -22.67 -15.32
N THR A 131 -15.26 -22.56 -16.41
CA THR A 131 -13.80 -22.67 -16.36
C THR A 131 -13.16 -21.57 -15.52
N ILE A 132 -13.62 -20.34 -15.64
CA ILE A 132 -13.15 -19.20 -14.84
C ILE A 132 -13.45 -19.44 -13.36
N GLN A 133 -14.67 -19.85 -13.02
CA GLN A 133 -15.08 -20.14 -11.63
C GLN A 133 -14.26 -21.26 -11.01
N GLU A 134 -13.92 -22.32 -11.76
CA GLU A 134 -13.02 -23.38 -11.30
C GLU A 134 -11.62 -22.84 -10.97
N ILE A 135 -11.05 -21.99 -11.84
CA ILE A 135 -9.74 -21.38 -11.63
C ILE A 135 -9.77 -20.45 -10.42
N GLU A 136 -10.82 -19.62 -10.30
CA GLU A 136 -10.99 -18.70 -9.18
C GLU A 136 -11.08 -19.44 -7.85
N TRP A 137 -11.83 -20.53 -7.80
CA TRP A 137 -11.97 -21.35 -6.62
C TRP A 137 -10.67 -22.05 -6.21
N ASN A 138 -9.98 -22.65 -7.19
CA ASN A 138 -8.75 -23.41 -6.95
C ASN A 138 -7.56 -22.55 -6.51
N ASN A 139 -7.64 -21.24 -6.68
CA ASN A 139 -6.56 -20.29 -6.38
C ASN A 139 -6.94 -19.24 -5.34
N ASP A 140 -8.10 -19.32 -4.69
CA ASP A 140 -8.58 -18.29 -3.76
C ASP A 140 -8.44 -16.87 -4.32
N ILE A 141 -8.85 -16.69 -5.58
CA ILE A 141 -8.57 -15.48 -6.38
C ILE A 141 -9.03 -14.19 -5.67
N ASN A 142 -10.09 -14.25 -4.87
CA ASN A 142 -10.54 -13.05 -4.14
C ASN A 142 -9.50 -12.59 -3.10
N ALA A 143 -8.92 -13.52 -2.35
CA ALA A 143 -7.84 -13.20 -1.40
C ALA A 143 -6.60 -12.71 -2.15
N LEU A 144 -6.21 -13.40 -3.22
CA LEU A 144 -5.08 -13.04 -4.07
C LEU A 144 -5.25 -11.63 -4.67
N ASN A 145 -6.45 -11.28 -5.16
CA ASN A 145 -6.75 -9.95 -5.69
C ASN A 145 -6.59 -8.86 -4.61
N GLY A 146 -7.03 -9.15 -3.39
CA GLY A 146 -6.84 -8.26 -2.23
C GLY A 146 -5.36 -8.01 -1.93
N ASP A 147 -4.56 -9.07 -1.89
CA ASP A 147 -3.12 -8.98 -1.64
C ASP A 147 -2.37 -8.25 -2.77
N LEU A 148 -2.70 -8.54 -4.03
CA LEU A 148 -2.15 -7.84 -5.20
C LEU A 148 -2.50 -6.35 -5.19
N ALA A 149 -3.74 -6.00 -4.83
CA ALA A 149 -4.16 -4.61 -4.73
C ALA A 149 -3.48 -3.88 -3.56
N LEU A 150 -3.27 -4.57 -2.43
CA LEU A 150 -2.55 -4.02 -1.29
C LEU A 150 -1.08 -3.77 -1.63
N ASP A 151 -0.41 -4.74 -2.25
CA ASP A 151 0.96 -4.58 -2.71
C ASP A 151 1.08 -3.47 -3.76
N ALA A 152 0.14 -3.38 -4.70
CA ALA A 152 0.09 -2.28 -5.65
C ALA A 152 -0.09 -0.92 -4.94
N SER A 153 -0.92 -0.85 -3.91
CA SER A 153 -1.14 0.35 -3.10
C SER A 153 0.12 0.77 -2.32
N ILE A 154 0.86 -0.19 -1.77
CA ILE A 154 2.08 0.07 -0.99
C ILE A 154 3.25 0.42 -1.91
N TYR A 155 3.55 -0.42 -2.89
CA TYR A 155 4.78 -0.36 -3.69
C TYR A 155 4.61 0.37 -5.03
N GLY A 156 3.36 0.68 -5.41
CA GLY A 156 3.00 1.23 -6.71
C GLY A 156 2.81 0.19 -7.80
N ARG A 157 3.22 -1.06 -7.54
CA ARG A 157 3.08 -2.23 -8.42
C ARG A 157 3.02 -3.51 -7.61
N ALA A 158 2.39 -4.53 -8.17
CA ALA A 158 2.43 -5.90 -7.66
C ALA A 158 2.70 -6.88 -8.81
N PHE A 159 3.10 -8.09 -8.48
CA PHE A 159 3.43 -9.11 -9.47
C PHE A 159 2.68 -10.39 -9.18
N GLU A 160 2.13 -10.96 -10.23
CA GLU A 160 1.42 -12.23 -10.25
C GLU A 160 2.15 -13.18 -11.19
N TYR A 161 2.42 -14.40 -10.73
CA TYR A 161 3.09 -15.43 -11.51
C TYR A 161 2.16 -16.61 -11.76
N HIS A 162 2.17 -17.10 -13.00
CA HIS A 162 1.38 -18.20 -13.48
C HIS A 162 2.24 -19.44 -13.69
N PHE A 163 1.79 -20.56 -13.16
CA PHE A 163 2.42 -21.86 -13.40
C PHE A 163 1.38 -22.97 -13.36
N ARG A 164 1.79 -24.15 -13.76
CA ARG A 164 0.98 -25.36 -13.58
C ARG A 164 1.63 -26.23 -12.54
N ASP A 165 0.83 -26.71 -11.60
CA ASP A 165 1.30 -27.61 -10.57
C ASP A 165 1.52 -29.05 -11.13
N LYS A 166 1.95 -29.96 -10.24
CA LYS A 166 2.24 -31.35 -10.62
C LYS A 166 1.03 -32.12 -11.09
N ASP A 167 -0.16 -31.72 -10.63
CA ASP A 167 -1.44 -32.32 -10.99
C ASP A 167 -2.03 -31.70 -12.26
N GLY A 168 -1.33 -30.72 -12.82
CA GLY A 168 -1.71 -30.03 -14.04
C GLY A 168 -2.83 -28.99 -13.83
N ALA A 169 -3.05 -28.52 -12.61
CA ALA A 169 -3.93 -27.40 -12.32
C ALA A 169 -3.24 -26.06 -12.59
N ASP A 170 -4.01 -25.09 -13.05
CA ASP A 170 -3.53 -23.74 -13.28
C ASP A 170 -3.42 -23.00 -11.93
N ARG A 171 -2.22 -22.53 -11.62
CA ARG A 171 -1.89 -21.84 -10.38
C ARG A 171 -1.48 -20.40 -10.64
N VAL A 172 -1.96 -19.53 -9.79
CA VAL A 172 -1.67 -18.10 -9.79
C VAL A 172 -1.22 -17.71 -8.39
N VAL A 173 -0.05 -17.09 -8.29
CA VAL A 173 0.53 -16.70 -6.99
C VAL A 173 1.06 -15.29 -7.02
N LEU A 174 0.98 -14.60 -5.88
CA LEU A 174 1.63 -13.33 -5.64
C LEU A 174 3.15 -13.52 -5.52
N ILE A 175 3.91 -12.64 -6.14
CA ILE A 175 5.35 -12.51 -5.89
C ILE A 175 5.63 -11.16 -5.25
N ASN A 176 6.41 -11.18 -4.18
CA ASN A 176 6.80 -9.99 -3.44
C ASN A 176 7.50 -8.97 -4.36
N PRO A 177 7.01 -7.73 -4.47
CA PRO A 177 7.64 -6.68 -5.29
C PRO A 177 9.08 -6.35 -4.90
N LEU A 178 9.51 -6.69 -3.69
CA LEU A 178 10.91 -6.55 -3.24
C LEU A 178 11.86 -7.54 -3.91
N GLU A 179 11.32 -8.57 -4.59
CA GLU A 179 12.07 -9.67 -5.16
C GLU A 179 11.89 -9.81 -6.67
N MET A 180 11.11 -8.91 -7.30
CA MET A 180 10.82 -9.02 -8.73
C MET A 180 10.90 -7.68 -9.45
N PHE A 181 11.44 -7.74 -10.68
CA PHE A 181 11.27 -6.67 -11.66
C PHE A 181 11.01 -7.25 -13.05
N VAL A 182 10.49 -6.41 -13.94
CA VAL A 182 10.24 -6.76 -15.34
C VAL A 182 11.06 -5.89 -16.27
N VAL A 183 11.41 -6.43 -17.44
CA VAL A 183 12.04 -5.70 -18.53
C VAL A 183 11.05 -5.64 -19.69
N ARG A 184 10.90 -4.45 -20.29
CA ARG A 184 9.95 -4.19 -21.37
C ARG A 184 10.69 -3.96 -22.68
N ASP A 185 10.00 -4.18 -23.80
CA ASP A 185 10.52 -3.87 -25.11
C ASP A 185 10.63 -2.36 -25.34
N LEU A 186 11.26 -1.98 -26.46
CA LEU A 186 11.41 -0.59 -26.90
C LEU A 186 10.26 -0.13 -27.80
N THR A 187 9.24 -0.95 -28.00
CA THR A 187 8.07 -0.61 -28.82
C THR A 187 7.16 0.37 -28.07
N VAL A 188 6.20 0.95 -28.78
CA VAL A 188 5.18 1.84 -28.20
C VAL A 188 4.29 1.09 -27.20
N GLU A 189 4.08 -0.20 -27.42
CA GLU A 189 3.26 -1.06 -26.55
C GLU A 189 3.93 -1.40 -25.23
N GLN A 190 5.28 -1.39 -25.19
CA GLN A 190 6.08 -1.68 -23.99
C GLN A 190 5.71 -3.03 -23.35
N ASN A 191 5.66 -4.07 -24.20
CA ASN A 191 5.36 -5.42 -23.74
C ASN A 191 6.46 -5.96 -22.81
N ILE A 192 6.08 -6.80 -21.85
CA ILE A 192 7.05 -7.48 -20.98
C ILE A 192 7.80 -8.52 -21.83
N ILE A 193 9.12 -8.39 -21.95
CA ILE A 193 9.97 -9.35 -22.67
C ILE A 193 10.61 -10.38 -21.75
N LEU A 194 10.81 -10.03 -20.46
CA LEU A 194 11.21 -10.95 -19.43
C LEU A 194 10.85 -10.42 -18.04
N ALA A 195 10.69 -11.33 -17.08
CA ALA A 195 10.58 -11.04 -15.67
C ALA A 195 11.70 -11.71 -14.89
N VAL A 196 12.22 -11.04 -13.86
CA VAL A 196 13.35 -11.51 -13.07
C VAL A 196 12.93 -11.60 -11.62
N HIS A 197 12.97 -12.82 -11.07
CA HIS A 197 12.67 -13.11 -9.67
C HIS A 197 13.97 -13.36 -8.92
N LEU A 198 14.19 -12.64 -7.83
CA LEU A 198 15.44 -12.53 -7.08
C LEU A 198 15.26 -12.77 -5.58
N PRO A 199 14.66 -13.88 -5.14
CA PRO A 199 14.53 -14.15 -3.71
C PRO A 199 15.90 -14.33 -3.07
N VAL A 200 16.09 -13.69 -1.91
CA VAL A 200 17.32 -13.76 -1.13
C VAL A 200 17.10 -14.66 0.07
N PHE A 201 17.90 -15.71 0.16
CA PHE A 201 17.90 -16.62 1.29
C PHE A 201 19.35 -16.91 1.75
N ALA A 202 19.62 -16.74 3.04
CA ALA A 202 20.95 -16.93 3.63
C ALA A 202 22.07 -16.23 2.80
N ASP A 203 21.87 -14.93 2.50
CA ASP A 203 22.76 -14.07 1.72
C ASP A 203 23.01 -14.51 0.26
N LYS A 204 22.27 -15.51 -0.21
CA LYS A 204 22.31 -15.96 -1.60
C LYS A 204 21.06 -15.56 -2.35
N VAL A 205 21.26 -15.03 -3.54
CA VAL A 205 20.21 -14.73 -4.50
C VAL A 205 19.93 -15.97 -5.34
N ASN A 206 18.69 -16.45 -5.33
CA ASN A 206 18.24 -17.57 -6.17
C ASN A 206 17.48 -16.97 -7.35
N MET A 207 18.19 -16.64 -8.41
CA MET A 207 17.63 -15.94 -9.56
C MET A 207 16.91 -16.89 -10.50
N THR A 208 15.67 -16.52 -10.83
CA THR A 208 14.89 -17.14 -11.91
C THR A 208 14.44 -16.08 -12.90
N VAL A 209 14.63 -16.34 -14.18
CA VAL A 209 14.22 -15.47 -15.27
C VAL A 209 13.14 -16.16 -16.08
N TYR A 210 12.02 -15.47 -16.26
CA TYR A 210 10.89 -15.90 -17.06
C TYR A 210 10.90 -15.15 -18.38
N THR A 211 11.00 -15.89 -19.49
CA THR A 211 10.89 -15.34 -20.85
C THR A 211 9.59 -15.79 -21.48
N LYS A 212 9.39 -15.49 -22.75
CA LYS A 212 8.19 -15.88 -23.49
C LYS A 212 7.98 -17.39 -23.57
N ASP A 213 9.06 -18.18 -23.65
CA ASP A 213 9.01 -19.61 -23.94
C ASP A 213 9.75 -20.46 -22.89
N GLN A 214 10.50 -19.85 -21.99
CA GLN A 214 11.39 -20.56 -21.08
C GLN A 214 11.45 -19.92 -19.69
N THR A 215 11.63 -20.79 -18.70
CA THR A 215 12.04 -20.43 -17.34
C THR A 215 13.49 -20.83 -17.16
N ILE A 216 14.35 -19.87 -16.83
CA ILE A 216 15.81 -20.07 -16.69
C ILE A 216 16.17 -19.83 -15.24
N THR A 217 16.68 -20.86 -14.57
CA THR A 217 17.20 -20.74 -13.19
C THR A 217 18.71 -20.61 -13.23
N TYR A 218 19.24 -19.72 -12.42
CA TYR A 218 20.68 -19.46 -12.31
C TYR A 218 21.23 -20.04 -11.02
N LYS A 219 22.52 -20.41 -11.04
CA LYS A 219 23.19 -20.85 -9.82
C LYS A 219 23.21 -19.74 -8.78
N PRO A 220 22.95 -20.06 -7.50
CA PRO A 220 22.91 -19.04 -6.45
C PRO A 220 24.21 -18.24 -6.37
N TYR A 221 24.08 -16.91 -6.18
CA TYR A 221 25.19 -15.98 -6.04
C TYR A 221 24.94 -14.99 -4.89
N THR A 222 25.98 -14.28 -4.44
CA THR A 222 25.83 -13.25 -3.41
C THR A 222 25.42 -11.91 -4.03
N THR A 223 24.66 -11.08 -3.31
CA THR A 223 24.19 -9.77 -3.79
C THR A 223 25.32 -8.86 -4.30
N ASN A 224 26.49 -8.97 -3.72
CA ASN A 224 27.68 -8.18 -4.07
C ASN A 224 28.46 -8.71 -5.27
N ALA A 225 28.12 -9.89 -5.81
CA ALA A 225 28.86 -10.52 -6.89
C ALA A 225 27.92 -11.26 -7.85
N VAL A 226 27.17 -10.50 -8.64
CA VAL A 226 26.21 -11.02 -9.62
C VAL A 226 26.90 -11.94 -10.62
N ARG A 227 26.50 -13.21 -10.65
CA ARG A 227 26.99 -14.23 -11.57
C ARG A 227 25.84 -14.77 -12.41
N LEU A 228 25.99 -14.68 -13.74
CA LEU A 228 25.00 -15.16 -14.70
C LEU A 228 25.36 -16.56 -15.21
N THR A 229 25.44 -17.53 -14.29
CA THR A 229 25.71 -18.95 -14.66
C THR A 229 24.38 -19.68 -14.60
N VAL A 230 23.90 -20.11 -15.76
CA VAL A 230 22.67 -20.90 -15.90
C VAL A 230 22.82 -22.24 -15.17
N ASP A 231 21.81 -22.63 -14.41
CA ASP A 231 21.68 -23.91 -13.75
C ASP A 231 20.74 -24.84 -14.54
N THR A 232 19.49 -24.42 -14.71
CA THR A 232 18.48 -25.18 -15.45
C THR A 232 17.70 -24.27 -16.41
N THR A 233 17.18 -24.87 -17.47
CA THR A 233 16.28 -24.21 -18.42
C THR A 233 15.12 -25.15 -18.71
N THR A 234 13.91 -24.68 -18.42
CA THR A 234 12.66 -25.41 -18.64
C THR A 234 11.78 -24.65 -19.62
N LYS A 235 11.26 -25.33 -20.64
CA LYS A 235 10.30 -24.74 -21.57
C LYS A 235 8.91 -24.71 -20.97
N HIS A 236 8.12 -23.71 -21.33
CA HIS A 236 6.70 -23.61 -21.00
C HIS A 236 5.89 -23.15 -22.23
N GLU A 237 4.61 -23.42 -22.21
CA GLU A 237 3.72 -23.19 -23.37
C GLU A 237 2.78 -21.95 -23.19
N TYR A 238 3.11 -21.02 -22.28
CA TYR A 238 2.35 -19.79 -22.12
C TYR A 238 2.39 -18.86 -23.33
N ARG A 239 3.39 -19.06 -24.22
CA ARG A 239 3.63 -18.24 -25.44
C ARG A 239 3.82 -16.77 -25.13
N ASP A 240 4.06 -16.44 -23.88
CA ASP A 240 4.35 -15.11 -23.38
C ASP A 240 4.99 -15.23 -21.98
N VAL A 241 5.52 -14.13 -21.44
CA VAL A 241 6.08 -14.11 -20.09
C VAL A 241 4.97 -14.39 -19.08
N PRO A 242 5.07 -15.47 -18.27
CA PRO A 242 3.98 -15.90 -17.37
C PRO A 242 3.90 -15.05 -16.09
N VAL A 243 4.11 -13.76 -16.22
CA VAL A 243 4.04 -12.77 -15.13
C VAL A 243 3.15 -11.63 -15.54
N VAL A 244 2.26 -11.22 -14.64
CA VAL A 244 1.43 -10.03 -14.80
C VAL A 244 1.88 -8.97 -13.81
N GLU A 245 2.19 -7.77 -14.29
CA GLU A 245 2.46 -6.60 -13.47
C GLU A 245 1.15 -5.82 -13.26
N TRP A 246 0.72 -5.71 -12.01
CA TRP A 246 -0.40 -4.90 -11.57
C TRP A 246 0.08 -3.49 -11.25
N TRP A 247 -0.53 -2.47 -11.85
CA TRP A 247 -0.15 -1.08 -11.64
C TRP A 247 -1.15 -0.40 -10.71
N ASN A 248 -0.63 0.29 -9.71
CA ASN A 248 -1.46 1.14 -8.88
C ASN A 248 -2.01 2.36 -9.65
N ASN A 249 -1.13 2.96 -10.44
CA ASN A 249 -1.41 4.14 -11.28
C ASN A 249 -0.39 4.21 -12.43
N ARG A 250 -0.53 5.23 -13.29
CA ARG A 250 0.36 5.45 -14.44
C ARG A 250 1.83 5.53 -14.05
N TYR A 251 2.11 6.11 -12.89
CA TYR A 251 3.49 6.38 -12.43
C TYR A 251 4.06 5.22 -11.61
N ARG A 252 3.27 4.20 -11.30
CA ARG A 252 3.64 3.07 -10.44
C ARG A 252 4.13 3.52 -9.06
N MET A 253 3.45 4.52 -8.51
CA MET A 253 3.68 5.06 -7.17
C MET A 253 2.66 4.48 -6.19
N GLY A 254 3.10 4.27 -4.95
CA GLY A 254 2.22 3.90 -3.84
C GLY A 254 1.22 4.99 -3.49
N ASP A 255 0.13 4.65 -2.79
CA ASP A 255 -0.93 5.61 -2.48
C ASP A 255 -0.54 6.64 -1.42
N PHE A 256 0.44 6.33 -0.59
CA PHE A 256 0.95 7.24 0.45
C PHE A 256 2.35 7.78 0.16
N GLU A 257 2.94 7.39 -0.96
CA GLU A 257 4.35 7.66 -1.25
C GLU A 257 4.66 9.16 -1.36
N SER A 258 3.75 9.93 -1.92
CA SER A 258 3.88 11.39 -2.02
C SER A 258 3.71 12.10 -0.69
N GLU A 259 3.06 11.47 0.29
CA GLU A 259 2.74 12.02 1.60
C GLU A 259 3.79 11.69 2.67
N ILE A 260 4.85 10.93 2.35
CA ILE A 260 5.89 10.52 3.32
C ILE A 260 6.46 11.71 4.07
N SER A 261 6.73 12.82 3.39
CA SER A 261 7.25 14.04 4.04
C SER A 261 6.27 14.67 5.04
N LEU A 262 4.97 14.57 4.79
CA LEU A 262 3.92 15.02 5.72
C LEU A 262 3.81 14.07 6.92
N ILE A 263 3.92 12.77 6.68
CA ILE A 263 3.94 11.74 7.73
C ILE A 263 5.15 11.95 8.65
N ASP A 264 6.34 12.21 8.08
CA ASP A 264 7.54 12.50 8.85
C ASP A 264 7.40 13.77 9.71
N ALA A 265 6.82 14.83 9.14
CA ALA A 265 6.57 16.07 9.87
C ALA A 265 5.54 15.87 11.00
N TYR A 266 4.51 15.06 10.77
CA TYR A 266 3.51 14.72 11.78
C TYR A 266 4.13 13.92 12.92
N ASP A 267 4.89 12.87 12.63
CA ASP A 267 5.58 12.03 13.62
C ASP A 267 6.62 12.85 14.42
N ALA A 268 7.34 13.79 13.76
CA ALA A 268 8.25 14.71 14.42
C ALA A 268 7.50 15.62 15.41
N GLY A 269 6.39 16.23 15.00
CA GLY A 269 5.59 17.09 15.85
C GLY A 269 5.01 16.35 17.08
N GLN A 270 4.55 15.12 16.90
CA GLN A 270 4.07 14.27 18.01
C GLN A 270 5.20 13.87 18.95
N SER A 271 6.37 13.51 18.40
CA SER A 271 7.57 13.17 19.21
C SER A 271 8.07 14.35 20.00
N ASP A 272 8.10 15.53 19.40
CA ASP A 272 8.53 16.78 20.08
C ASP A 272 7.54 17.16 21.19
N THR A 273 6.24 16.94 20.98
CA THR A 273 5.22 17.10 22.04
C THR A 273 5.45 16.14 23.20
N ALA A 274 5.67 14.85 22.91
CA ALA A 274 5.93 13.84 23.94
C ALA A 274 7.20 14.14 24.73
N ASN A 275 8.26 14.55 24.04
CA ASN A 275 9.52 14.95 24.66
C ASN A 275 9.36 16.20 25.53
N TYR A 276 8.61 17.18 25.04
CA TYR A 276 8.30 18.38 25.82
C TYR A 276 7.52 18.05 27.11
N MET A 277 6.53 17.16 27.03
CA MET A 277 5.77 16.74 28.22
C MET A 277 6.67 16.04 29.25
N SER A 278 7.67 15.29 28.80
CA SER A 278 8.69 14.71 29.68
C SER A 278 9.59 15.78 30.30
N ASP A 279 10.03 16.76 29.49
CA ASP A 279 10.93 17.84 29.94
C ASP A 279 10.25 18.83 30.91
N LEU A 280 8.92 18.91 30.95
CA LEU A 280 8.19 19.74 31.91
C LEU A 280 8.46 19.34 33.35
N ASN A 281 8.80 18.07 33.59
CA ASN A 281 9.20 17.60 34.93
C ASN A 281 10.60 18.08 35.33
N ASP A 282 11.42 18.59 34.40
CA ASP A 282 12.79 19.03 34.58
C ASP A 282 12.89 20.58 34.63
N ALA A 283 11.90 21.24 35.26
CA ALA A 283 11.91 22.70 35.41
C ALA A 283 13.20 23.19 36.12
N MET A 284 13.87 24.17 35.53
CA MET A 284 15.05 24.75 36.12
C MET A 284 14.66 25.78 37.22
N LEU A 285 15.17 25.57 38.43
CA LEU A 285 15.01 26.56 39.50
C LEU A 285 15.93 27.75 39.22
N LEU A 286 15.33 28.92 38.94
CA LEU A 286 16.03 30.17 38.84
C LEU A 286 15.98 30.91 40.19
N ILE A 287 17.11 31.14 40.76
CA ILE A 287 17.26 31.96 41.96
C ILE A 287 17.92 33.29 41.54
N LYS A 288 17.22 34.39 41.80
CA LYS A 288 17.76 35.76 41.58
C LYS A 288 18.01 36.38 42.94
N GLY A 289 19.25 36.84 43.15
CA GLY A 289 19.65 37.50 44.39
C GLY A 289 21.15 37.49 44.53
N ASP A 290 21.64 38.21 45.55
CA ASP A 290 23.05 38.18 45.94
C ASP A 290 23.28 36.93 46.80
N LEU A 291 23.77 35.86 46.17
CA LEU A 291 23.97 34.55 46.82
C LEU A 291 25.05 34.58 47.87
N GLU A 292 26.07 35.46 47.71
CA GLU A 292 27.15 35.64 48.71
C GLU A 292 26.62 36.32 49.97
N ALA A 293 25.74 37.32 49.79
CA ALA A 293 25.09 38.01 50.92
C ALA A 293 24.13 37.06 51.69
N LEU A 294 23.58 36.04 51.01
CA LEU A 294 22.72 35.03 51.63
C LEU A 294 23.51 33.87 52.27
N GLY A 295 24.83 33.80 52.08
CA GLY A 295 25.69 32.73 52.62
C GLY A 295 25.44 31.37 52.02
N LEU A 296 24.81 31.27 50.82
CA LEU A 296 24.48 30.05 50.15
C LEU A 296 25.57 29.66 49.15
N SER A 297 26.12 28.46 49.29
CA SER A 297 27.00 27.87 48.31
C SER A 297 26.22 27.10 47.23
N ALA A 298 26.88 26.84 46.09
CA ALA A 298 26.28 26.00 45.01
C ALA A 298 25.87 24.60 45.51
N SER A 299 26.61 24.05 46.50
CA SER A 299 26.29 22.77 47.12
C SER A 299 25.02 22.80 48.00
N ASP A 300 24.75 23.94 48.63
CA ASP A 300 23.55 24.11 49.45
C ASP A 300 22.32 24.26 48.58
N ILE A 301 22.43 24.94 47.44
CA ILE A 301 21.38 25.04 46.44
C ILE A 301 21.04 23.66 45.84
N ALA A 302 22.06 22.84 45.58
CA ALA A 302 21.86 21.48 45.09
C ALA A 302 21.08 20.61 46.10
N LYS A 303 21.48 20.68 47.40
CA LYS A 303 20.78 19.97 48.49
C LYS A 303 19.35 20.47 48.69
N MET A 304 19.09 21.76 48.56
CA MET A 304 17.74 22.33 48.62
C MET A 304 16.88 21.86 47.47
N LYS A 305 17.44 21.76 46.25
CA LYS A 305 16.75 21.18 45.08
C LYS A 305 16.38 19.72 45.32
N ASP A 306 17.30 18.92 45.81
CA ASP A 306 17.06 17.49 46.11
C ASP A 306 16.01 17.28 47.21
N ALA A 307 15.96 18.20 48.18
CA ALA A 307 14.97 18.20 49.26
C ALA A 307 13.62 18.86 48.86
N ASN A 308 13.47 19.36 47.64
CA ASN A 308 12.33 20.16 47.18
C ASN A 308 11.93 21.30 48.10
N THR A 309 12.93 21.84 48.81
CA THR A 309 12.74 22.90 49.82
C THR A 309 13.59 24.08 49.46
N LEU A 310 13.00 25.26 49.28
CA LEU A 310 13.68 26.51 49.03
C LEU A 310 13.47 27.48 50.19
N LEU A 311 14.56 27.81 50.89
CA LEU A 311 14.56 28.83 51.95
C LEU A 311 15.32 30.05 51.42
N LEU A 312 14.60 31.13 51.19
CA LEU A 312 15.17 32.41 50.78
C LEU A 312 15.04 33.40 51.94
N GLN A 313 16.15 33.97 52.32
CA GLN A 313 16.19 34.98 53.39
C GLN A 313 16.49 36.36 52.76
N THR A 314 15.72 37.36 53.12
CA THR A 314 16.04 38.75 52.74
C THR A 314 17.10 39.30 53.69
N GLY A 315 18.19 39.83 53.13
CA GLY A 315 19.28 40.45 53.89
C GLY A 315 19.30 41.96 53.70
N ILE A 316 20.12 42.60 54.48
CA ILE A 316 20.48 44.04 54.28
C ILE A 316 21.93 44.08 53.80
N SER A 317 22.14 44.67 52.61
CA SER A 317 23.47 44.78 52.03
C SER A 317 24.36 45.74 52.90
N ALA A 318 25.69 45.67 52.74
CA ALA A 318 26.62 46.49 53.45
C ALA A 318 26.33 48.00 53.31
N ASN A 319 25.59 48.43 52.33
CA ASN A 319 25.19 49.82 52.08
C ASN A 319 23.80 50.17 52.66
N GLY A 320 23.23 49.32 53.49
CA GLY A 320 21.93 49.52 54.13
C GLY A 320 20.71 49.37 53.24
N GLN A 321 20.87 48.88 52.02
CA GLN A 321 19.75 48.59 51.15
C GLN A 321 19.22 47.19 51.41
N GLN A 322 17.90 47.05 51.45
CA GLN A 322 17.23 45.76 51.60
C GLN A 322 17.39 44.94 50.31
N THR A 323 18.03 43.78 50.41
CA THR A 323 18.15 42.85 49.27
C THR A 323 16.91 41.97 49.21
N SER A 324 16.33 41.83 48.04
CA SER A 324 15.23 40.89 47.77
C SER A 324 15.80 39.70 47.01
N ALA A 325 15.48 38.51 47.49
CA ALA A 325 15.70 37.29 46.76
C ALA A 325 14.38 36.81 46.16
N ASP A 326 14.41 36.43 44.92
CA ASP A 326 13.26 35.89 44.21
C ASP A 326 13.64 34.51 43.59
N ALA A 327 12.77 33.57 43.68
CA ALA A 327 12.96 32.24 43.09
C ALA A 327 11.73 31.81 42.36
N GLY A 328 11.96 31.29 41.20
CA GLY A 328 10.89 30.76 40.36
C GLY A 328 11.40 29.63 39.46
N TYR A 329 10.52 28.78 39.09
CA TYR A 329 10.88 27.80 38.07
C TYR A 329 10.82 28.43 36.69
N ILE A 330 11.92 28.28 35.92
CA ILE A 330 11.94 28.57 34.50
C ILE A 330 11.65 27.26 33.76
N TYR A 331 10.60 27.27 33.02
CA TYR A 331 10.28 26.20 32.06
C TYR A 331 10.13 26.82 30.68
N LYS A 332 10.45 26.03 29.68
CA LYS A 332 10.25 26.44 28.30
C LYS A 332 8.73 26.62 28.07
N GLN A 333 8.33 27.82 27.72
CA GLN A 333 6.92 28.04 27.35
C GLN A 333 6.61 27.30 26.03
N TYR A 334 5.64 26.45 26.08
CA TYR A 334 5.18 25.70 24.94
C TYR A 334 3.85 26.24 24.47
N ASP A 335 3.79 26.62 23.21
CA ASP A 335 2.52 27.01 22.60
C ASP A 335 1.71 25.77 22.25
N VAL A 336 0.93 25.29 23.19
CA VAL A 336 0.07 24.12 23.04
C VAL A 336 -0.90 24.32 21.88
N ASN A 337 -1.55 25.48 21.78
CA ASN A 337 -2.56 25.75 20.77
C ASN A 337 -1.95 25.80 19.36
N GLY A 338 -0.83 26.47 19.20
CA GLY A 338 -0.12 26.52 17.92
C GLY A 338 0.39 25.17 17.48
N THR A 339 0.90 24.37 18.42
CA THR A 339 1.38 23.00 18.09
C THR A 339 0.23 22.06 17.74
N GLU A 340 -0.88 22.08 18.48
CA GLU A 340 -2.05 21.26 18.13
C GLU A 340 -2.66 21.71 16.78
N ALA A 341 -2.73 23.01 16.52
CA ALA A 341 -3.18 23.51 15.22
C ALA A 341 -2.29 23.05 14.06
N TYR A 342 -0.96 23.01 14.29
CA TYR A 342 0.00 22.51 13.31
C TYR A 342 -0.18 21.01 13.04
N LYS A 343 -0.26 20.19 14.08
CA LYS A 343 -0.48 18.73 13.96
C LYS A 343 -1.80 18.41 13.27
N ASN A 344 -2.87 19.09 13.63
CA ASN A 344 -4.19 18.96 13.00
C ASN A 344 -4.15 19.34 11.52
N ARG A 345 -3.41 20.40 11.17
CA ARG A 345 -3.20 20.77 9.76
C ARG A 345 -2.48 19.68 8.99
N LEU A 346 -1.40 19.13 9.53
CA LEU A 346 -0.66 18.02 8.90
C LEU A 346 -1.54 16.79 8.69
N ALA A 347 -2.31 16.40 9.71
CA ALA A 347 -3.26 15.28 9.58
C ALA A 347 -4.30 15.53 8.49
N ASN A 348 -4.88 16.74 8.44
CA ASN A 348 -5.82 17.12 7.40
C ASN A 348 -5.19 17.16 6.01
N ASP A 349 -3.92 17.60 5.88
CA ASP A 349 -3.20 17.61 4.62
C ASP A 349 -2.88 16.18 4.16
N ILE A 350 -2.52 15.26 5.08
CA ILE A 350 -2.35 13.83 4.77
C ILE A 350 -3.65 13.26 4.19
N HIS A 351 -4.79 13.45 4.86
CA HIS A 351 -6.09 13.01 4.36
C HIS A 351 -6.44 13.62 3.00
N ARG A 352 -6.20 14.93 2.85
CA ARG A 352 -6.51 15.67 1.62
C ARG A 352 -5.72 15.18 0.42
N PHE A 353 -4.41 15.01 0.56
CA PHE A 353 -3.54 14.65 -0.56
C PHE A 353 -3.58 13.15 -0.87
N SER A 354 -3.73 12.29 0.14
CA SER A 354 -4.00 10.87 -0.08
C SER A 354 -5.42 10.58 -0.61
N ARG A 355 -6.31 11.61 -0.57
CA ARG A 355 -7.73 11.49 -0.95
C ARG A 355 -8.53 10.50 -0.11
N ILE A 356 -8.01 10.11 1.04
CA ILE A 356 -8.72 9.28 2.01
C ILE A 356 -9.57 10.20 2.90
N PRO A 357 -10.88 9.99 3.02
CA PRO A 357 -11.73 10.85 3.85
C PRO A 357 -11.34 10.73 5.32
N ASN A 358 -11.35 11.85 6.03
CA ASN A 358 -11.25 11.84 7.49
C ASN A 358 -12.63 11.53 8.08
N LEU A 359 -12.83 10.28 8.53
CA LEU A 359 -14.11 9.83 9.11
C LEU A 359 -14.34 10.37 10.53
N GLU A 360 -13.29 10.86 11.20
CA GLU A 360 -13.38 11.43 12.56
C GLU A 360 -13.72 12.93 12.56
N ASP A 361 -13.72 13.59 11.39
CA ASP A 361 -14.10 15.01 11.29
C ASP A 361 -15.59 15.20 11.65
N ASP A 362 -15.88 16.06 12.62
CA ASP A 362 -17.25 16.43 13.03
C ASP A 362 -18.11 16.85 11.84
N ARG A 363 -17.51 17.51 10.84
CA ARG A 363 -18.17 17.89 9.60
C ARG A 363 -18.55 16.67 8.75
N PHE A 364 -17.85 15.56 8.89
CA PHE A 364 -18.20 14.30 8.22
C PHE A 364 -19.42 13.67 8.91
N ASN A 365 -19.42 13.65 10.24
CA ASN A 365 -20.46 13.05 11.07
C ASN A 365 -21.77 13.87 11.09
N ALA A 366 -21.72 15.20 10.94
CA ALA A 366 -22.88 16.07 10.91
C ALA A 366 -23.70 15.97 9.60
N THR A 367 -23.31 15.10 8.67
CA THR A 367 -23.95 14.98 7.37
C THR A 367 -25.09 13.98 7.43
N SER A 368 -26.31 14.47 7.31
CA SER A 368 -27.54 13.68 7.49
C SER A 368 -28.09 13.01 6.22
N SER A 369 -27.47 13.19 5.04
CA SER A 369 -27.94 12.55 3.81
C SER A 369 -26.86 11.71 3.13
N GLY A 370 -27.25 10.53 2.61
CA GLY A 370 -26.35 9.63 1.88
C GLY A 370 -25.69 10.30 0.65
N ILE A 371 -26.42 11.18 -0.03
CA ILE A 371 -25.91 11.94 -1.18
C ILE A 371 -24.77 12.87 -0.77
N ALA A 372 -24.88 13.57 0.34
CA ALA A 372 -23.83 14.45 0.83
C ALA A 372 -22.58 13.67 1.27
N LEU A 373 -22.74 12.44 1.77
CA LEU A 373 -21.66 11.53 2.07
C LEU A 373 -20.91 11.12 0.78
N LEU A 374 -21.62 10.78 -0.29
CA LEU A 374 -21.03 10.46 -1.59
C LEU A 374 -20.20 11.63 -2.14
N TYR A 375 -20.67 12.88 -1.99
CA TYR A 375 -19.89 14.05 -2.40
C TYR A 375 -18.58 14.18 -1.61
N LYS A 376 -18.56 13.82 -0.33
CA LYS A 376 -17.33 13.84 0.48
C LYS A 376 -16.35 12.74 0.08
N MET A 377 -16.85 11.65 -0.48
CA MET A 377 -16.05 10.53 -0.95
C MET A 377 -15.57 10.68 -2.41
N ILE A 378 -15.89 11.77 -3.11
CA ILE A 378 -15.58 11.95 -4.54
C ILE A 378 -14.08 11.80 -4.85
N GLY A 379 -13.21 12.22 -3.92
CA GLY A 379 -11.75 12.07 -4.06
C GLY A 379 -11.33 10.59 -4.10
N LEU A 380 -11.87 9.81 -3.17
CA LEU A 380 -11.61 8.37 -3.09
C LEU A 380 -12.22 7.62 -4.29
N GLU A 381 -13.41 8.04 -4.75
CA GLU A 381 -14.04 7.48 -5.94
C GLU A 381 -13.22 7.70 -7.22
N GLN A 382 -12.53 8.84 -7.33
CA GLN A 382 -11.58 9.07 -8.42
C GLN A 382 -10.36 8.14 -8.33
N VAL A 383 -9.84 7.89 -7.11
CA VAL A 383 -8.77 6.91 -6.89
C VAL A 383 -9.23 5.52 -7.31
N ARG A 384 -10.44 5.11 -6.89
CA ARG A 384 -11.04 3.82 -7.26
C ARG A 384 -11.09 3.64 -8.78
N LYS A 385 -11.73 4.56 -9.50
CA LYS A 385 -11.87 4.49 -10.96
C LYS A 385 -10.52 4.41 -11.68
N ASN A 386 -9.52 5.12 -11.18
CA ASN A 386 -8.18 5.05 -11.75
C ASN A 386 -7.56 3.66 -11.54
N LYS A 387 -7.65 3.11 -10.32
CA LYS A 387 -7.15 1.75 -10.01
C LYS A 387 -7.87 0.68 -10.83
N GLU A 388 -9.21 0.74 -10.93
CA GLU A 388 -10.02 -0.18 -11.73
C GLU A 388 -9.55 -0.26 -13.19
N THR A 389 -9.16 0.88 -13.77
CA THR A 389 -8.64 0.93 -15.15
C THR A 389 -7.38 0.09 -15.31
N TYR A 390 -6.45 0.16 -14.35
CA TYR A 390 -5.21 -0.62 -14.39
C TYR A 390 -5.42 -2.07 -13.97
N PHE A 391 -6.25 -2.31 -12.98
CA PHE A 391 -6.58 -3.67 -12.52
C PHE A 391 -7.35 -4.46 -13.59
N THR A 392 -8.25 -3.81 -14.31
CA THR A 392 -8.92 -4.42 -15.47
C THR A 392 -7.91 -4.89 -16.53
N LYS A 393 -6.84 -4.13 -16.78
CA LYS A 393 -5.78 -4.55 -17.70
C LYS A 393 -5.02 -5.77 -17.18
N ALA A 394 -4.71 -5.80 -15.89
CA ALA A 394 -4.01 -6.92 -15.26
C ALA A 394 -4.90 -8.18 -15.25
N LEU A 395 -6.18 -8.07 -14.88
CA LEU A 395 -7.14 -9.17 -14.91
C LEU A 395 -7.31 -9.73 -16.33
N ARG A 396 -7.44 -8.87 -17.34
CA ARG A 396 -7.51 -9.33 -18.73
C ARG A 396 -6.24 -10.11 -19.11
N ARG A 397 -5.08 -9.60 -18.73
CA ARG A 397 -3.80 -10.26 -18.98
C ARG A 397 -3.69 -11.61 -18.27
N ARG A 398 -4.19 -11.75 -17.06
CA ARG A 398 -4.31 -13.02 -16.34
C ARG A 398 -5.00 -14.09 -17.19
N TYR A 399 -6.19 -13.77 -17.67
CA TYR A 399 -6.99 -14.71 -18.46
C TYR A 399 -6.46 -14.93 -19.89
N GLU A 400 -5.70 -13.98 -20.46
CA GLU A 400 -4.94 -14.20 -21.69
C GLU A 400 -3.86 -15.27 -21.51
N LEU A 401 -3.07 -15.20 -20.44
CA LEU A 401 -2.02 -16.19 -20.13
C LEU A 401 -2.63 -17.58 -19.89
N ILE A 402 -3.71 -17.65 -19.12
CA ILE A 402 -4.44 -18.92 -18.90
C ILE A 402 -5.01 -19.46 -20.22
N SER A 403 -5.60 -18.61 -21.04
CA SER A 403 -6.10 -19.02 -22.36
C SER A 403 -4.99 -19.55 -23.27
N ASN A 404 -3.80 -18.97 -23.23
CA ASN A 404 -2.68 -19.40 -24.03
C ASN A 404 -2.23 -20.83 -23.66
N ILE A 405 -2.09 -21.11 -22.37
CA ILE A 405 -1.72 -22.47 -21.93
C ILE A 405 -2.86 -23.46 -22.22
N HIS A 406 -4.12 -23.08 -22.04
CA HIS A 406 -5.28 -23.92 -22.37
C HIS A 406 -5.30 -24.32 -23.85
N LYS A 407 -5.00 -23.36 -24.75
CA LYS A 407 -4.85 -23.65 -26.20
C LYS A 407 -3.75 -24.68 -26.47
N ALA A 408 -2.64 -24.60 -25.75
CA ALA A 408 -1.52 -25.53 -25.95
C ALA A 408 -1.83 -26.95 -25.49
N ILE A 409 -2.71 -27.12 -24.49
CA ILE A 409 -3.05 -28.43 -23.90
C ILE A 409 -4.46 -28.93 -24.27
N ASN A 410 -5.11 -28.28 -25.24
CA ASN A 410 -6.48 -28.60 -25.69
C ASN A 410 -7.56 -28.57 -24.59
N LYS A 411 -7.44 -27.67 -23.62
CA LYS A 411 -8.46 -27.34 -22.63
C LYS A 411 -9.42 -26.26 -23.18
N PRO A 412 -10.62 -26.07 -22.58
CA PRO A 412 -11.51 -24.96 -22.94
C PRO A 412 -10.79 -23.60 -22.85
N THR A 413 -10.87 -22.82 -23.90
CA THR A 413 -10.18 -21.52 -23.99
C THR A 413 -11.06 -20.40 -23.48
N ILE A 414 -10.43 -19.35 -22.96
CA ILE A 414 -11.09 -18.15 -22.46
C ILE A 414 -10.83 -17.01 -23.44
N GLU A 415 -11.89 -16.37 -23.94
CA GLU A 415 -11.77 -15.18 -24.78
C GLU A 415 -11.63 -13.92 -23.90
N ALA A 416 -10.42 -13.66 -23.41
CA ALA A 416 -10.14 -12.57 -22.47
C ALA A 416 -10.60 -11.19 -22.96
N SER A 417 -10.66 -10.95 -24.28
CA SER A 417 -11.18 -9.71 -24.88
C SER A 417 -12.68 -9.51 -24.69
N LYS A 418 -13.43 -10.59 -24.47
CA LYS A 418 -14.89 -10.55 -24.23
C LYS A 418 -15.24 -10.53 -22.74
N LEU A 419 -14.26 -10.60 -21.83
CA LEU A 419 -14.50 -10.51 -20.41
C LEU A 419 -14.75 -9.06 -19.97
N THR A 420 -15.77 -8.90 -19.14
CA THR A 420 -16.06 -7.66 -18.41
C THR A 420 -15.78 -7.86 -16.92
N PHE A 421 -15.19 -6.86 -16.28
CA PHE A 421 -14.85 -6.89 -14.86
C PHE A 421 -15.59 -5.76 -14.17
N THR A 422 -16.42 -6.11 -13.19
CA THR A 422 -17.18 -5.15 -12.39
C THR A 422 -16.66 -5.15 -10.96
N PHE A 423 -16.20 -3.99 -10.53
CA PHE A 423 -15.71 -3.76 -9.18
C PHE A 423 -16.85 -3.19 -8.33
N HIS A 424 -17.04 -3.77 -7.18
CA HIS A 424 -18.10 -3.38 -6.24
C HIS A 424 -17.45 -2.62 -5.06
N PRO A 425 -17.61 -1.28 -4.97
CA PRO A 425 -17.00 -0.53 -3.88
C PRO A 425 -17.58 -1.00 -2.54
N ASN A 426 -16.69 -1.15 -1.55
CA ASN A 426 -17.09 -1.51 -0.20
C ASN A 426 -17.60 -0.28 0.56
N ILE A 427 -18.82 0.15 0.23
CA ILE A 427 -19.55 1.21 0.92
C ILE A 427 -20.74 0.57 1.62
N PRO A 428 -21.05 0.94 2.87
CA PRO A 428 -22.33 0.60 3.46
C PRO A 428 -23.44 1.23 2.60
N GLN A 429 -24.04 0.44 1.72
CA GLN A 429 -25.16 0.86 0.89
C GLN A 429 -26.43 0.30 1.50
N ASP A 430 -27.48 1.11 1.55
CA ASP A 430 -28.82 0.61 1.81
C ASP A 430 -29.38 0.02 0.52
N VAL A 431 -28.83 -1.16 0.15
CA VAL A 431 -29.17 -1.87 -1.09
C VAL A 431 -30.67 -2.12 -1.18
N TRP A 432 -31.35 -2.30 -0.04
CA TRP A 432 -32.80 -2.51 -0.01
C TRP A 432 -33.58 -1.26 -0.42
N ASN A 433 -33.14 -0.07 -0.02
CA ASN A 433 -33.78 1.17 -0.46
C ASN A 433 -33.50 1.44 -1.96
N GLU A 434 -32.31 1.10 -2.46
CA GLU A 434 -32.02 1.21 -3.90
C GLU A 434 -32.88 0.24 -4.72
N ILE A 435 -33.00 -1.01 -4.29
CA ILE A 435 -33.87 -2.02 -4.94
C ILE A 435 -35.34 -1.57 -4.91
N LYS A 436 -35.81 -1.06 -3.76
CA LYS A 436 -37.19 -0.52 -3.66
C LYS A 436 -37.41 0.64 -4.62
N ALA A 437 -36.51 1.62 -4.63
CA ALA A 437 -36.60 2.76 -5.54
C ALA A 437 -36.58 2.33 -7.03
N TYR A 438 -35.78 1.32 -7.37
CA TYR A 438 -35.73 0.76 -8.71
C TYR A 438 -37.06 0.08 -9.11
N ILE A 439 -37.64 -0.71 -8.20
CA ILE A 439 -38.93 -1.37 -8.43
C ILE A 439 -40.05 -0.34 -8.52
N GLU A 440 -40.08 0.68 -7.63
CA GLU A 440 -41.03 1.78 -7.66
C GLU A 440 -40.95 2.61 -8.96
N ALA A 441 -39.77 2.70 -9.55
CA ALA A 441 -39.57 3.31 -10.87
C ALA A 441 -39.99 2.43 -12.07
N GLY A 442 -40.54 1.24 -11.81
CA GLY A 442 -41.00 0.27 -12.85
C GLY A 442 -39.91 -0.67 -13.32
N GLY A 443 -38.81 -0.78 -12.61
CA GLY A 443 -37.73 -1.74 -12.88
C GLY A 443 -38.09 -3.16 -12.41
N VAL A 444 -37.50 -4.18 -13.04
CA VAL A 444 -37.64 -5.59 -12.66
C VAL A 444 -36.29 -6.11 -12.16
N VAL A 445 -36.28 -6.73 -10.98
CA VAL A 445 -35.08 -7.33 -10.37
C VAL A 445 -35.33 -8.84 -10.25
N SER A 446 -34.33 -9.66 -10.63
CA SER A 446 -34.42 -11.11 -10.50
C SER A 446 -34.39 -11.55 -9.03
N GLN A 447 -35.01 -12.69 -8.72
CA GLN A 447 -34.98 -13.30 -7.38
C GLN A 447 -33.52 -13.63 -6.95
N GLU A 448 -32.69 -14.02 -7.89
CA GLU A 448 -31.26 -14.23 -7.65
C GLU A 448 -30.58 -12.96 -7.14
N THR A 449 -30.84 -11.82 -7.76
CA THR A 449 -30.28 -10.52 -7.33
C THR A 449 -30.80 -10.13 -5.95
N LEU A 450 -32.08 -10.33 -5.67
CA LEU A 450 -32.67 -10.03 -4.37
C LEU A 450 -32.07 -10.89 -3.26
N MET A 451 -31.93 -12.20 -3.49
CA MET A 451 -31.36 -13.12 -2.50
C MET A 451 -29.87 -12.93 -2.29
N ASN A 452 -29.10 -12.67 -3.35
CA ASN A 452 -27.66 -12.41 -3.24
C ASN A 452 -27.34 -11.10 -2.51
N ASN A 453 -28.27 -10.15 -2.44
CA ASN A 453 -28.14 -8.93 -1.65
C ASN A 453 -28.75 -9.06 -0.24
N ALA A 454 -29.34 -10.18 0.11
CA ALA A 454 -29.80 -10.46 1.46
C ALA A 454 -28.63 -10.82 2.37
N SER A 455 -28.51 -10.17 3.53
CA SER A 455 -27.41 -10.37 4.47
C SER A 455 -27.44 -11.73 5.19
N PHE A 456 -28.51 -12.51 5.05
CA PHE A 456 -28.75 -13.74 5.82
C PHE A 456 -28.70 -15.01 4.95
N THR A 457 -28.66 -14.92 3.62
CA THR A 457 -28.62 -16.10 2.74
C THR A 457 -28.05 -15.73 1.36
N ASP A 458 -27.62 -16.74 0.62
CA ASP A 458 -27.30 -16.64 -0.81
C ASP A 458 -28.33 -17.43 -1.67
N TYR A 459 -28.46 -17.03 -2.92
CA TYR A 459 -29.45 -17.59 -3.83
C TYR A 459 -29.39 -19.13 -3.95
N LYS A 460 -28.21 -19.70 -4.10
CA LYS A 460 -28.02 -21.14 -4.29
C LYS A 460 -28.44 -21.96 -3.06
N THR A 461 -27.99 -21.46 -1.88
CA THR A 461 -28.33 -22.09 -0.60
C THR A 461 -29.83 -22.00 -0.32
N GLU A 462 -30.43 -20.83 -0.56
CA GLU A 462 -31.84 -20.62 -0.28
C GLU A 462 -32.75 -21.36 -1.29
N GLN A 463 -32.39 -21.36 -2.56
CA GLN A 463 -33.08 -22.16 -3.58
C GLN A 463 -33.05 -23.66 -3.21
N GLY A 464 -31.89 -24.16 -2.72
CA GLY A 464 -31.80 -25.53 -2.26
C GLY A 464 -32.66 -25.85 -1.03
N ARG A 465 -32.91 -24.89 -0.14
CA ARG A 465 -33.84 -25.00 0.98
C ARG A 465 -35.27 -24.96 0.55
N ILE A 466 -35.65 -24.02 -0.31
CA ILE A 466 -36.99 -23.89 -0.86
C ILE A 466 -37.38 -25.18 -1.61
N LEU A 467 -36.50 -25.76 -2.42
CA LEU A 467 -36.71 -27.06 -3.10
C LEU A 467 -36.97 -28.20 -2.13
N LYS A 468 -36.24 -28.22 -1.00
CA LYS A 468 -36.43 -29.24 0.05
C LYS A 468 -37.75 -29.09 0.80
N GLU A 469 -38.18 -27.86 1.05
CA GLU A 469 -39.39 -27.55 1.83
C GLU A 469 -40.66 -27.71 0.96
N THR A 470 -40.61 -27.27 -0.28
CA THR A 470 -41.77 -27.29 -1.17
C THR A 470 -41.94 -28.63 -1.92
N GLY A 471 -40.90 -29.46 -2.00
CA GLY A 471 -40.90 -30.69 -2.80
C GLY A 471 -41.16 -30.45 -4.29
N ALA A 472 -41.06 -29.20 -4.73
CA ALA A 472 -41.40 -28.77 -6.09
C ALA A 472 -40.16 -28.84 -7.01
N SER A 473 -40.40 -29.07 -8.29
CA SER A 473 -39.34 -28.99 -9.31
C SER A 473 -38.99 -27.52 -9.64
N ASP A 474 -37.78 -27.29 -10.18
CA ASP A 474 -37.30 -25.94 -10.55
C ASP A 474 -38.31 -25.15 -11.41
N ASN A 475 -39.10 -25.82 -12.25
CA ASN A 475 -40.12 -25.19 -13.10
C ASN A 475 -41.37 -24.75 -12.34
N GLU A 476 -41.74 -25.44 -11.25
CA GLU A 476 -42.92 -25.10 -10.43
C GLU A 476 -42.63 -23.90 -9.53
N ILE A 477 -41.38 -23.75 -9.07
CA ILE A 477 -40.95 -22.58 -8.28
C ILE A 477 -40.96 -21.31 -9.14
N MET A 478 -40.53 -21.39 -10.39
CA MET A 478 -40.61 -20.25 -11.32
C MET A 478 -42.05 -19.78 -11.55
N GLN A 479 -43.00 -20.71 -11.58
CA GLN A 479 -44.43 -20.38 -11.71
C GLN A 479 -45.02 -19.79 -10.41
N LEU A 480 -44.64 -20.29 -9.23
CA LEU A 480 -45.13 -19.81 -7.94
C LEU A 480 -44.58 -18.37 -7.64
N VAL A 481 -43.35 -18.09 -8.01
CA VAL A 481 -42.72 -16.79 -7.80
C VAL A 481 -43.16 -15.77 -8.88
N GLY A 482 -43.40 -16.23 -10.11
CA GLY A 482 -43.94 -15.40 -11.20
C GLY A 482 -45.41 -15.01 -11.02
N GLY A 483 -46.20 -15.84 -10.32
CA GLY A 483 -47.65 -15.64 -10.13
C GLY A 483 -48.01 -14.62 -9.01
N MET A 484 -47.08 -14.19 -8.19
CA MET A 484 -47.36 -13.17 -7.15
C MET A 484 -47.51 -11.75 -7.71
N ASN A 485 -47.08 -11.48 -8.94
CA ASN A 485 -47.18 -10.17 -9.57
C ASN A 485 -48.49 -9.92 -10.34
N GLU A 486 -49.42 -10.92 -10.44
CA GLU A 486 -50.67 -10.73 -11.18
C GLU A 486 -51.92 -10.49 -10.30
N GLN A 487 -51.79 -10.41 -8.97
CA GLN A 487 -52.97 -10.20 -8.10
C GLN A 487 -53.10 -8.80 -7.46
N GLU A 488 -52.28 -7.85 -7.83
CA GLU A 488 -52.50 -6.43 -7.44
C GLU A 488 -52.44 -5.52 -8.68
N SER A 489 -53.45 -5.66 -9.54
CA SER A 489 -53.78 -4.67 -10.55
C SER A 489 -55.28 -4.32 -10.48
#